data_7603b6e5bedd2342834fd0024a8ac50d
#
_entry.id   7603b6e5bedd2342834fd0024a8ac50d
#
_cell.length_a   1.000
_cell.length_b   1.000
_cell.length_c   1.000
_cell.angle_alpha   90.00
_cell.angle_beta   90.00
_cell.angle_gamma   90.00
#
_symmetry.space_group_name_H-M   'P 1'
#
loop_
_entity.id
_entity.type
_entity.pdbx_description
1 polymer ?
#
loop_
_entity_poly.entity_id
_entity_poly.type
_entity_poly.pdbx_seq_one_letter_code
_entity_poly.pdbx_strand_id
1 'polypeptide(L)' 'MVRVNGYDWRIMLTSSNHPQLMRPDGSFTLGCCNSENKTIYIVEGLNKTYFKKVLCHEIVHASMYSYGIELNE' A
#
# COMPACT_ATOMS: atom_id res chain seq x y z
N MET A 1 3.17 10.80 6.13
CA MET A 1 3.80 9.62 6.79
C MET A 1 2.87 9.02 7.80
N VAL A 2 2.82 7.72 7.88
CA VAL A 2 2.00 7.02 8.86
C VAL A 2 2.90 6.10 9.69
N ARG A 3 2.61 6.00 10.99
CA ARG A 3 3.37 5.14 11.89
C ARG A 3 2.59 3.86 12.16
N VAL A 4 3.23 2.71 11.87
CA VAL A 4 2.62 1.39 12.06
C VAL A 4 3.56 0.55 12.91
N ASN A 5 3.12 0.15 14.08
CA ASN A 5 3.89 -0.70 15.02
C ASN A 5 5.30 -0.20 15.27
N GLY A 6 5.47 1.12 15.42
CA GLY A 6 6.75 1.74 15.72
C GLY A 6 7.60 2.07 14.49
N TYR A 7 7.16 1.70 13.30
CA TYR A 7 7.86 1.99 12.05
C TYR A 7 7.17 3.10 11.28
N ASP A 8 7.95 4.02 10.74
CA ASP A 8 7.43 5.09 9.91
C ASP A 8 7.31 4.62 8.47
N TRP A 9 6.10 4.72 7.92
CA TRP A 9 5.81 4.35 6.55
C TRP A 9 5.54 5.60 5.72
N ARG A 10 6.05 5.63 4.51
CA ARG A 10 5.75 6.70 3.56
C ARG A 10 4.49 6.37 2.79
N ILE A 11 3.74 7.41 2.43
CA ILE A 11 2.62 7.28 1.50
C ILE A 11 3.01 8.01 0.23
N MET A 12 3.01 7.28 -0.88
CA MET A 12 3.39 7.84 -2.18
C MET A 12 2.26 7.66 -3.18
N LEU A 13 1.84 8.77 -3.79
CA LEU A 13 0.86 8.73 -4.87
C LEU A 13 1.59 8.47 -6.19
N THR A 14 1.07 7.55 -6.98
CA THR A 14 1.70 7.13 -8.21
C THR A 14 0.70 7.11 -9.36
N SER A 15 1.22 7.02 -10.59
CA SER A 15 0.36 6.79 -11.75
C SER A 15 -0.24 5.38 -11.72
N SER A 16 -1.34 5.20 -12.43
CA SER A 16 -2.06 3.92 -12.44
C SER A 16 -1.26 2.76 -13.05
N ASN A 17 -0.22 3.06 -13.81
CA ASN A 17 0.62 2.05 -14.44
C ASN A 17 1.99 1.91 -13.77
N HIS A 18 2.12 2.36 -12.53
CA HIS A 18 3.38 2.26 -11.80
C HIS A 18 3.74 0.79 -11.55
N PRO A 19 5.01 0.39 -11.74
CA PRO A 19 5.43 -1.01 -11.56
C PRO A 19 5.08 -1.61 -10.21
N GLN A 20 5.11 -0.82 -9.14
CA GLN A 20 4.77 -1.30 -7.79
C GLN A 20 3.30 -1.68 -7.66
N LEU A 21 2.43 -1.18 -8.53
CA LEU A 21 1.01 -1.52 -8.53
C LEU A 21 0.69 -2.71 -9.44
N MET A 22 1.66 -3.18 -10.19
CA MET A 22 1.44 -4.30 -11.12
C MET A 22 1.49 -5.63 -10.38
N ARG A 23 0.48 -6.46 -10.64
CA ARG A 23 0.40 -7.82 -10.13
C ARG A 23 1.11 -8.79 -11.07
N PRO A 24 1.48 -9.99 -10.59
CA PRO A 24 2.11 -11.00 -11.44
C PRO A 24 1.31 -11.40 -12.67
N ASP A 25 -0.02 -11.27 -12.62
CA ASP A 25 -0.90 -11.60 -13.76
C ASP A 25 -1.00 -10.47 -14.79
N GLY A 26 -0.28 -9.37 -14.59
CA GLY A 26 -0.30 -8.21 -15.50
C GLY A 26 -1.35 -7.17 -15.20
N SER A 27 -2.24 -7.42 -14.23
CA SER A 27 -3.22 -6.41 -13.81
C SER A 27 -2.61 -5.43 -12.82
N PHE A 28 -3.32 -4.31 -12.60
CA PHE A 28 -2.88 -3.28 -11.65
C PHE A 28 -3.85 -3.20 -10.48
N THR A 29 -3.28 -2.98 -9.28
CA THR A 29 -4.05 -2.73 -8.07
C THR A 29 -4.11 -1.23 -7.79
N LEU A 30 -5.01 -0.82 -6.90
CA LEU A 30 -5.14 0.59 -6.49
C LEU A 30 -4.12 0.99 -5.43
N GLY A 31 -3.55 0.03 -4.73
CA GLY A 31 -2.56 0.30 -3.70
C GLY A 31 -1.65 -0.89 -3.48
N CYS A 32 -0.47 -0.63 -2.97
CA CYS A 32 0.53 -1.66 -2.70
C CYS A 32 1.38 -1.24 -1.51
N CYS A 33 1.83 -2.23 -0.75
CA CYS A 33 2.65 -2.03 0.43
C CYS A 33 4.01 -2.69 0.17
N ASN A 34 5.09 -1.91 0.26
CA ASN A 34 6.44 -2.45 0.10
C ASN A 34 7.14 -2.43 1.45
N SER A 35 7.36 -3.61 2.03
CA SER A 35 7.95 -3.72 3.36
C SER A 35 9.46 -3.47 3.39
N GLU A 36 10.14 -3.59 2.26
CA GLU A 36 11.59 -3.37 2.21
C GLU A 36 11.93 -1.89 2.41
N ASN A 37 11.18 -1.00 1.77
CA ASN A 37 11.43 0.44 1.90
C ASN A 37 10.38 1.15 2.74
N LYS A 38 9.48 0.41 3.38
CA LYS A 38 8.42 0.97 4.24
C LYS A 38 7.61 2.04 3.54
N THR A 39 7.16 1.73 2.32
CA THR A 39 6.39 2.67 1.51
C THR A 39 5.05 2.06 1.11
N ILE A 40 4.00 2.85 1.23
CA ILE A 40 2.65 2.51 0.75
C ILE A 40 2.44 3.29 -0.55
N TYR A 41 2.22 2.59 -1.64
CA TYR A 41 1.94 3.20 -2.94
C TYR A 41 0.44 3.19 -3.18
N ILE A 42 -0.11 4.34 -3.54
CA ILE A 42 -1.55 4.48 -3.84
C ILE A 42 -1.68 5.20 -5.18
N VAL A 43 -2.57 4.72 -6.03
CA VAL A 43 -2.82 5.35 -7.32
C VAL A 43 -3.38 6.76 -7.09
N GLU A 44 -2.89 7.73 -7.86
CA GLU A 44 -3.40 9.10 -7.82
C GLU A 44 -4.77 9.20 -8.49
N GLY A 45 -5.49 10.28 -8.20
CA GLY A 45 -6.79 10.55 -8.83
C GLY A 45 -7.99 9.92 -8.16
N LEU A 46 -7.81 9.18 -7.08
CA LEU A 46 -8.92 8.63 -6.31
C LEU A 46 -9.66 9.72 -5.55
N ASN A 47 -10.98 9.59 -5.42
CA ASN A 47 -11.71 10.48 -4.53
C ASN A 47 -11.37 10.16 -3.07
N LYS A 48 -11.76 11.07 -2.18
CA LYS A 48 -11.39 11.01 -0.76
C LYS A 48 -11.81 9.69 -0.10
N THR A 49 -13.01 9.22 -0.42
CA THR A 49 -13.56 8.00 0.16
C THR A 49 -12.77 6.78 -0.26
N TYR A 50 -12.48 6.65 -1.55
CA TYR A 50 -11.69 5.54 -2.05
C TYR A 50 -10.24 5.60 -1.56
N PHE A 51 -9.66 6.78 -1.52
CA PHE A 51 -8.32 6.96 -0.99
C PHE A 51 -8.22 6.43 0.43
N LYS A 52 -9.18 6.79 1.29
CA LYS A 52 -9.20 6.31 2.67
C LYS A 52 -9.35 4.80 2.76
N LYS A 53 -10.20 4.21 1.92
CA LYS A 53 -10.38 2.75 1.90
C LYS A 53 -9.10 2.02 1.50
N VAL A 54 -8.46 2.49 0.44
CA VAL A 54 -7.21 1.88 -0.03
C VAL A 54 -6.12 2.05 1.02
N LEU A 55 -6.00 3.24 1.59
CA LEU A 55 -4.99 3.51 2.62
C LEU A 55 -5.19 2.62 3.84
N CYS A 56 -6.43 2.49 4.33
CA CYS A 56 -6.72 1.63 5.48
C CYS A 56 -6.38 0.17 5.19
N HIS A 57 -6.68 -0.31 3.99
CA HIS A 57 -6.35 -1.67 3.58
C HIS A 57 -4.83 -1.88 3.60
N GLU A 58 -4.07 -0.93 3.06
CA GLU A 58 -2.60 -1.05 3.03
C GLU A 58 -1.98 -0.91 4.42
N ILE A 59 -2.59 -0.12 5.31
CA ILE A 59 -2.12 -0.04 6.70
C ILE A 59 -2.29 -1.38 7.40
N VAL A 60 -3.37 -2.10 7.14
CA VAL A 60 -3.56 -3.45 7.69
C VAL A 60 -2.44 -4.37 7.21
N HIS A 61 -2.10 -4.35 5.93
CA HIS A 61 -0.99 -5.15 5.41
C HIS A 61 0.34 -4.73 6.04
N ALA A 62 0.59 -3.44 6.16
CA ALA A 62 1.81 -2.94 6.81
C ALA A 62 1.91 -3.43 8.26
N SER A 63 0.79 -3.42 8.97
CA SER A 63 0.71 -3.92 10.34
C SER A 63 1.07 -5.41 10.41
N MET A 64 0.56 -6.20 9.47
CA MET A 64 0.85 -7.64 9.42
C MET A 64 2.33 -7.91 9.10
N TYR A 65 2.91 -7.17 8.17
CA TYR A 65 4.35 -7.29 7.88
C TYR A 65 5.18 -6.98 9.12
N SER A 66 4.78 -6.00 9.92
CA SER A 66 5.49 -5.61 11.13
C SER A 66 5.49 -6.72 12.18
N TYR A 67 4.47 -7.57 12.18
CA TYR A 67 4.40 -8.74 13.06
C TYR A 67 5.02 -10.00 12.43
N GLY A 68 5.49 -9.91 11.18
CA GLY A 68 6.01 -11.06 10.48
C GLY A 68 4.93 -12.03 10.01
N ILE A 69 3.69 -11.58 9.91
CA ILE A 69 2.56 -12.38 9.45
C ILE A 69 2.28 -12.05 7.99
N GLU A 70 2.17 -13.08 7.17
CA GLU A 70 1.78 -12.90 5.77
C GLU A 70 0.28 -13.15 5.61
N LEU A 71 -0.35 -12.26 4.84
CA LEU A 71 -1.74 -12.42 4.47
C LEU A 71 -1.84 -12.93 3.04
N ASN A 72 -2.64 -13.97 2.85
CA ASN A 72 -3.01 -14.41 1.51
C ASN A 72 -4.25 -13.63 1.08
N GLU A 73 -4.14 -12.93 0.00
CA GLU A 73 -5.24 -12.15 -0.57
C GLU A 73 -6.06 -12.97 -1.53
#